data_f377e210a121e6048789f5cea206e0be
#
_entry.id   f377e210a121e6048789f5cea206e0be
#
_cell.length_a   1.000
_cell.length_b   1.000
_cell.length_c   1.000
_cell.angle_alpha   90.00
_cell.angle_beta   90.00
_cell.angle_gamma   90.00
#
_symmetry.space_group_name_H-M   'P 1'
#
loop_
_entity.id
_entity.type
_entity.pdbx_description
1 polymer ?
#
loop_
_entity_poly.entity_id
_entity_poly.type
_entity_poly.pdbx_seq_one_letter_code
_entity_poly.pdbx_strand_id
1 'polypeptide(L)'
;MSLLYIIIGDETTNLLKETENALKMFNKKPSDIDWIGSKDGKYAISWEQFKNLAASIDYDAGFGAQEIARDLVVVFKDGDWLVRDEYDGAESWELQSLPKRQLRSKPIYRLRIDEEGIGWRTIDYMNRNLKSDD
;
A
#
# COMPACT_ATOMS: atom_id res chain seq x y z
N MET A 1 3.62 -22.81 27.80
CA MET A 1 3.81 -22.58 27.18
C MET A 1 3.91 -22.43 26.32
N SER A 2 3.86 -22.26 26.34
CA SER A 2 3.94 -22.28 25.65
C SER A 2 4.17 -22.52 24.36
N LEU A 3 3.62 -23.62 23.95
CA LEU A 3 3.76 -23.90 22.54
C LEU A 3 3.31 -22.72 21.68
N LEU A 4 2.17 -22.18 22.01
CA LEU A 4 1.67 -21.02 21.33
C LEU A 4 2.64 -19.84 21.40
N TYR A 5 3.21 -19.66 22.53
CA TYR A 5 4.17 -18.59 22.72
C TYR A 5 5.38 -18.77 21.82
N ILE A 6 5.86 -19.99 21.72
CA ILE A 6 7.00 -20.31 20.88
C ILE A 6 6.68 -20.02 19.44
N ILE A 7 5.51 -20.42 18.98
CA ILE A 7 5.11 -20.18 17.60
C ILE A 7 5.09 -18.69 17.29
N ILE A 8 4.53 -17.89 18.19
CA ILE A 8 4.47 -16.46 17.98
C ILE A 8 5.87 -15.86 17.94
N GLY A 9 6.74 -16.30 18.82
CA GLY A 9 8.08 -15.77 18.90
C GLY A 9 8.94 -16.12 17.71
N ASP A 10 8.65 -17.23 17.05
CA ASP A 10 9.45 -17.70 15.94
C ASP A 10 8.85 -17.39 14.58
N GLU A 11 7.71 -16.71 14.58
CA GLU A 11 7.05 -16.43 13.31
C GLU A 11 7.80 -15.41 12.51
N THR A 12 8.08 -15.73 11.28
CA THR A 12 8.68 -14.80 10.33
C THR A 12 7.76 -14.65 9.14
N THR A 13 8.03 -13.61 8.38
CA THR A 13 7.32 -13.31 7.15
C THR A 13 8.23 -13.61 5.98
N ASN A 14 7.73 -14.34 5.00
CA ASN A 14 8.48 -14.57 3.77
C ASN A 14 8.09 -13.49 2.76
N LEU A 15 9.08 -12.79 2.23
CA LEU A 15 8.82 -11.64 1.38
C LEU A 15 8.05 -12.00 0.11
N LEU A 16 8.36 -13.17 -0.49
CA LEU A 16 7.62 -13.56 -1.70
C LEU A 16 6.17 -13.83 -1.40
N LYS A 17 5.90 -14.59 -0.34
CA LYS A 17 4.52 -14.88 0.04
C LYS A 17 3.76 -13.63 0.44
N GLU A 18 4.42 -12.73 1.14
CA GLU A 18 3.83 -11.47 1.53
C GLU A 18 3.45 -10.66 0.30
N THR A 19 4.32 -10.63 -0.70
CA THR A 19 4.06 -9.89 -1.92
C THR A 19 2.93 -10.53 -2.73
N GLU A 20 2.92 -11.85 -2.82
CA GLU A 20 1.84 -12.56 -3.51
C GLU A 20 0.49 -12.31 -2.83
N ASN A 21 0.48 -12.31 -1.50
CA ASN A 21 -0.74 -12.02 -0.76
C ASN A 21 -1.19 -10.56 -0.96
N ALA A 22 -0.25 -9.63 -1.03
CA ALA A 22 -0.58 -8.23 -1.28
C ALA A 22 -1.19 -8.06 -2.67
N LEU A 23 -0.63 -8.73 -3.67
CA LEU A 23 -1.20 -8.69 -5.01
C LEU A 23 -2.66 -9.13 -4.99
N LYS A 24 -2.94 -10.24 -4.31
CA LYS A 24 -4.32 -10.73 -4.21
C LYS A 24 -5.22 -9.75 -3.47
N MET A 25 -4.72 -9.21 -2.37
CA MET A 25 -5.49 -8.26 -1.56
C MET A 25 -5.90 -7.04 -2.37
N PHE A 26 -5.01 -6.57 -3.23
CA PHE A 26 -5.25 -5.37 -4.04
C PHE A 26 -5.78 -5.70 -5.44
N ASN A 27 -6.18 -6.96 -5.65
CA ASN A 27 -6.78 -7.41 -6.91
C ASN A 27 -5.83 -7.22 -8.10
N LYS A 28 -4.57 -7.56 -7.89
CA LYS A 28 -3.54 -7.52 -8.93
C LYS A 28 -3.02 -8.91 -9.20
N LYS A 29 -2.45 -9.10 -10.37
CA LYS A 29 -1.82 -10.35 -10.79
C LYS A 29 -0.36 -10.06 -11.14
N PRO A 30 0.50 -11.07 -11.10
CA PRO A 30 1.88 -10.87 -11.56
C PRO A 30 1.98 -10.30 -12.98
N SER A 31 1.03 -10.68 -13.86
CA SER A 31 1.02 -10.15 -15.22
C SER A 31 0.69 -8.65 -15.29
N ASP A 32 0.16 -8.08 -14.22
CA ASP A 32 -0.10 -6.65 -14.17
C ASP A 32 1.15 -5.85 -13.81
N ILE A 33 2.23 -6.52 -13.39
CA ILE A 33 3.44 -5.85 -12.96
C ILE A 33 4.25 -5.38 -14.16
N ASP A 34 4.64 -4.12 -14.14
CA ASP A 34 5.52 -3.53 -15.13
C ASP A 34 6.98 -3.76 -14.73
N TRP A 35 7.34 -3.36 -13.52
CA TRP A 35 8.69 -3.58 -13.00
C TRP A 35 8.68 -3.47 -11.48
N ILE A 36 9.76 -3.97 -10.87
CA ILE A 36 9.98 -3.90 -9.43
C ILE A 36 11.37 -3.32 -9.23
N GLY A 37 11.53 -2.44 -8.25
CA GLY A 37 12.84 -1.86 -8.02
C GLY A 37 12.81 -0.71 -7.05
N SER A 38 13.76 0.21 -7.21
CA SER A 38 13.83 1.38 -6.35
C SER A 38 12.85 2.45 -6.83
N LYS A 39 12.30 3.18 -5.87
CA LYS A 39 11.30 4.20 -6.17
C LYS A 39 11.79 5.26 -7.16
N ASP A 40 13.08 5.52 -7.16
CA ASP A 40 13.66 6.50 -8.11
C ASP A 40 13.92 5.90 -9.50
N GLY A 41 13.64 4.62 -9.68
CA GLY A 41 13.78 3.97 -10.98
C GLY A 41 15.19 3.60 -11.36
N LYS A 42 16.19 3.83 -10.50
CA LYS A 42 17.57 3.52 -10.84
C LYS A 42 17.86 2.04 -10.86
N TYR A 43 17.11 1.26 -10.11
CA TYR A 43 17.23 -0.20 -10.05
C TYR A 43 15.91 -0.81 -10.42
N ALA A 44 15.92 -1.75 -11.34
CA ALA A 44 14.68 -2.37 -11.79
C ALA A 44 14.92 -3.83 -12.14
N ILE A 45 13.99 -4.67 -11.76
CA ILE A 45 14.02 -6.11 -12.08
C ILE A 45 12.63 -6.54 -12.50
N SER A 46 12.57 -7.72 -13.11
CA SER A 46 11.31 -8.34 -13.49
C SER A 46 10.70 -9.08 -12.30
N TRP A 47 9.42 -9.47 -12.44
CA TRP A 47 8.78 -10.32 -11.45
C TRP A 47 9.54 -11.64 -11.25
N GLU A 48 10.03 -12.24 -12.33
CA GLU A 48 10.77 -13.50 -12.21
C GLU A 48 12.04 -13.33 -11.39
N GLN A 49 12.77 -12.26 -11.65
CA GLN A 49 13.98 -11.96 -10.87
C GLN A 49 13.62 -11.68 -9.42
N PHE A 50 12.55 -10.96 -9.18
CA PHE A 50 12.09 -10.68 -7.82
C PHE A 50 11.75 -11.97 -7.09
N LYS A 51 11.03 -12.88 -7.74
CA LYS A 51 10.68 -14.17 -7.12
C LYS A 51 11.92 -14.91 -6.66
N ASN A 52 12.95 -14.93 -7.51
CA ASN A 52 14.18 -15.65 -7.18
C ASN A 52 14.87 -15.05 -5.96
N LEU A 53 14.84 -13.74 -5.82
CA LEU A 53 15.45 -13.09 -4.67
C LEU A 53 14.59 -13.21 -3.42
N ALA A 54 13.30 -13.00 -3.56
CA ALA A 54 12.41 -12.88 -2.41
C ALA A 54 12.04 -14.22 -1.79
N ALA A 55 12.14 -15.31 -2.55
CA ALA A 55 11.71 -16.62 -2.08
C ALA A 55 12.47 -17.06 -0.83
N SER A 56 13.72 -16.64 -0.68
CA SER A 56 14.56 -17.03 0.45
C SER A 56 14.66 -15.93 1.52
N ILE A 57 13.88 -14.87 1.41
CA ILE A 57 13.93 -13.78 2.38
C ILE A 57 12.82 -13.99 3.40
N ASP A 58 13.23 -14.49 4.58
CA ASP A 58 12.34 -14.56 5.73
C ASP A 58 12.80 -13.50 6.71
N TYR A 59 11.87 -12.69 7.21
CA TYR A 59 12.22 -11.58 8.05
C TYR A 59 11.14 -11.32 9.08
N ASP A 60 11.47 -10.53 10.10
CA ASP A 60 10.53 -10.16 11.15
C ASP A 60 9.82 -8.88 10.75
N ALA A 61 8.58 -9.01 10.29
CA ALA A 61 7.81 -7.85 9.85
C ALA A 61 7.07 -7.15 10.99
N GLY A 62 7.11 -7.73 12.21
CA GLY A 62 6.28 -7.23 13.31
C GLY A 62 6.98 -6.31 14.27
N PHE A 63 8.27 -6.46 14.44
CA PHE A 63 8.99 -5.73 15.48
C PHE A 63 10.37 -5.34 15.00
N GLY A 64 10.93 -4.33 15.68
CA GLY A 64 12.32 -3.97 15.50
C GLY A 64 12.55 -3.06 14.32
N ALA A 65 13.79 -3.02 13.86
CA ALA A 65 14.15 -2.19 12.72
C ALA A 65 13.63 -2.83 11.44
N GLN A 66 13.25 -1.99 10.49
CA GLN A 66 12.78 -2.46 9.21
C GLN A 66 13.92 -3.13 8.45
N GLU A 67 13.63 -4.25 7.81
CA GLU A 67 14.66 -5.07 7.16
C GLU A 67 14.61 -5.00 5.64
N ILE A 68 13.41 -4.80 5.07
CA ILE A 68 13.28 -4.74 3.62
C ILE A 68 13.62 -3.33 3.13
N ALA A 69 14.20 -3.23 1.95
CA ALA A 69 14.58 -1.93 1.40
C ALA A 69 13.42 -0.96 1.43
N ARG A 70 13.64 0.21 2.04
CA ARG A 70 12.59 1.19 2.26
C ARG A 70 11.98 1.70 0.97
N ASP A 71 12.77 1.81 -0.06
CA ASP A 71 12.34 2.36 -1.35
C ASP A 71 11.98 1.29 -2.37
N LEU A 72 11.83 0.04 -1.95
CA LEU A 72 11.38 -1.02 -2.84
C LEU A 72 9.94 -0.76 -3.25
N VAL A 73 9.67 -0.78 -4.56
CA VAL A 73 8.33 -0.58 -5.10
C VAL A 73 8.01 -1.67 -6.10
N VAL A 74 6.72 -1.95 -6.24
CA VAL A 74 6.17 -2.79 -7.31
C VAL A 74 5.29 -1.90 -8.15
N VAL A 75 5.64 -1.69 -9.41
CA VAL A 75 4.92 -0.76 -10.28
C VAL A 75 4.10 -1.55 -11.27
N PHE A 76 2.83 -1.21 -11.36
CA PHE A 76 1.87 -1.90 -12.24
C PHE A 76 1.69 -1.14 -13.54
N LYS A 77 1.26 -1.88 -14.57
CA LYS A 77 1.06 -1.33 -15.89
C LYS A 77 -0.03 -0.26 -15.95
N ASP A 78 -0.96 -0.30 -15.00
CA ASP A 78 -2.04 0.69 -14.95
C ASP A 78 -1.64 1.97 -14.22
N GLY A 79 -0.40 2.05 -13.73
CA GLY A 79 0.10 3.23 -13.04
C GLY A 79 0.00 3.18 -11.53
N ASP A 80 -0.68 2.20 -10.97
CA ASP A 80 -0.65 1.98 -9.52
C ASP A 80 0.69 1.40 -9.10
N TRP A 81 1.01 1.51 -7.82
CA TRP A 81 2.25 0.88 -7.33
C TRP A 81 2.12 0.52 -5.85
N LEU A 82 2.92 -0.46 -5.43
CA LEU A 82 3.03 -0.83 -4.02
C LEU A 82 4.28 -0.20 -3.44
N VAL A 83 4.16 0.31 -2.22
CA VAL A 83 5.29 0.84 -1.46
C VAL A 83 5.42 0.07 -0.16
N ARG A 84 6.61 0.16 0.44
CA ARG A 84 6.78 -0.36 1.80
C ARG A 84 6.22 0.65 2.79
N ASP A 85 5.51 0.15 3.77
CA ASP A 85 4.92 0.96 4.82
C ASP A 85 5.35 0.40 6.17
N GLU A 86 5.42 1.27 7.15
CA GLU A 86 5.80 0.89 8.50
C GLU A 86 4.84 1.54 9.48
N TYR A 87 4.31 0.74 10.38
CA TYR A 87 3.43 1.23 11.42
C TYR A 87 3.81 0.56 12.73
N ASP A 88 4.30 1.35 13.67
CA ASP A 88 4.62 0.89 15.01
C ASP A 88 5.57 -0.32 14.97
N GLY A 89 6.54 -0.29 14.07
CA GLY A 89 7.53 -1.36 13.92
C GLY A 89 7.15 -2.45 12.95
N ALA A 90 5.92 -2.49 12.49
CA ALA A 90 5.47 -3.51 11.54
C ALA A 90 5.64 -3.04 10.11
N GLU A 91 6.16 -3.91 9.25
CA GLU A 91 6.34 -3.63 7.83
C GLU A 91 5.26 -4.31 7.00
N SER A 92 4.86 -3.65 5.94
CA SER A 92 3.89 -4.23 5.03
C SER A 92 3.91 -3.52 3.69
N TRP A 93 3.15 -4.06 2.73
CA TRP A 93 2.92 -3.40 1.46
C TRP A 93 1.68 -2.52 1.54
N GLU A 94 1.74 -1.38 0.89
CA GLU A 94 0.61 -0.47 0.80
C GLU A 94 0.43 -0.05 -0.65
N LEU A 95 -0.82 -0.04 -1.12
CA LEU A 95 -1.13 0.34 -2.50
C LEU A 95 -1.24 1.85 -2.61
N GLN A 96 -0.60 2.38 -3.64
CA GLN A 96 -0.69 3.79 -4.00
C GLN A 96 -1.25 3.91 -5.40
N SER A 97 -2.07 4.92 -5.62
CA SER A 97 -2.67 5.18 -6.92
C SER A 97 -2.69 6.67 -7.17
N LEU A 98 -2.49 7.06 -8.41
CA LEU A 98 -2.64 8.47 -8.76
C LEU A 98 -4.12 8.84 -8.76
N PRO A 99 -4.46 10.00 -8.21
CA PRO A 99 -5.84 10.45 -8.29
C PRO A 99 -6.28 10.57 -9.76
N LYS A 100 -7.47 10.10 -10.04
CA LYS A 100 -8.04 10.17 -11.39
C LYS A 100 -9.36 10.90 -11.33
N ARG A 101 -9.51 11.88 -12.21
CA ARG A 101 -10.75 12.61 -12.29
C ARG A 101 -11.81 11.77 -12.98
N GLN A 102 -13.01 11.72 -12.41
CA GLN A 102 -14.12 11.04 -13.04
C GLN A 102 -14.69 11.91 -14.16
N LEU A 103 -15.25 11.26 -15.17
CA LEU A 103 -15.83 11.97 -16.30
C LEU A 103 -16.91 12.95 -15.84
N ARG A 104 -17.71 12.54 -14.87
CA ARG A 104 -18.77 13.39 -14.34
C ARG A 104 -18.44 13.75 -12.91
N SER A 105 -17.54 14.68 -12.76
CA SER A 105 -17.18 15.18 -11.44
C SER A 105 -18.33 16.01 -10.89
N LYS A 106 -18.51 15.96 -9.58
CA LYS A 106 -19.47 16.81 -8.90
C LYS A 106 -18.87 18.17 -8.62
N PRO A 107 -19.70 19.20 -8.56
CA PRO A 107 -19.17 20.51 -8.18
C PRO A 107 -18.80 20.56 -6.72
N ILE A 108 -17.87 21.43 -6.38
CA ILE A 108 -17.45 21.66 -5.01
C ILE A 108 -17.96 23.02 -4.59
N TYR A 109 -18.67 23.07 -3.49
CA TYR A 109 -19.17 24.31 -2.92
C TYR A 109 -18.45 24.70 -1.65
N ARG A 110 -17.89 23.71 -0.93
CA ARG A 110 -17.19 23.96 0.32
C ARG A 110 -15.90 23.18 0.36
N LEU A 111 -14.87 23.79 0.92
CA LEU A 111 -13.57 23.14 1.13
C LEU A 111 -13.20 23.10 2.61
N ARG A 112 -13.95 23.79 3.45
CA ARG A 112 -13.63 23.91 4.86
C ARG A 112 -14.86 23.57 5.70
N ILE A 113 -14.61 22.91 6.83
CA ILE A 113 -15.63 22.68 7.84
C ILE A 113 -15.80 23.97 8.66
N ASP A 114 -17.02 24.42 8.80
CA ASP A 114 -17.31 25.63 9.59
C ASP A 114 -17.94 25.30 10.94
N GLU A 115 -18.22 24.05 11.21
CA GLU A 115 -18.85 23.62 12.44
C GLU A 115 -17.80 23.23 13.46
N GLU A 116 -17.89 23.78 14.66
CA GLU A 116 -16.95 23.45 15.71
C GLU A 116 -17.11 22.00 16.13
N GLY A 117 -15.97 21.38 16.46
CA GLY A 117 -16.00 20.04 17.01
C GLY A 117 -16.15 18.91 16.01
N ILE A 118 -16.32 19.24 14.72
CA ILE A 118 -16.49 18.21 13.72
C ILE A 118 -15.15 17.58 13.33
N GLY A 119 -14.11 18.38 13.23
CA GLY A 119 -12.78 17.89 12.85
C GLY A 119 -12.66 17.63 11.37
N TRP A 120 -11.65 16.84 11.02
CA TRP A 120 -11.30 16.58 9.64
C TRP A 120 -12.36 15.75 8.94
N ARG A 121 -12.81 16.23 7.79
CA ARG A 121 -13.81 15.53 6.99
C ARG A 121 -13.45 15.62 5.51
N THR A 122 -14.10 14.82 4.70
CA THR A 122 -13.86 14.77 3.27
C THR A 122 -14.65 15.86 2.54
N ILE A 123 -14.26 16.08 1.29
CA ILE A 123 -15.02 16.97 0.41
C ILE A 123 -16.46 16.48 0.27
N ASP A 124 -16.63 15.16 0.18
CA ASP A 124 -17.97 14.59 0.07
C ASP A 124 -18.82 14.93 1.29
N TYR A 125 -18.27 14.80 2.49
CA TYR A 125 -19.01 15.13 3.70
C TYR A 125 -19.48 16.58 3.66
N MET A 126 -18.61 17.49 3.22
CA MET A 126 -18.89 18.92 3.22
C MET A 126 -19.94 19.31 2.17
N ASN A 127 -20.09 18.50 1.13
CA ASN A 127 -20.87 18.90 -0.04
C ASN A 127 -22.05 17.99 -0.36
N ARG A 128 -22.15 16.82 0.26
CA ARG A 128 -23.11 15.79 -0.20
C ARG A 128 -24.57 16.19 -0.08
N ASN A 129 -24.88 17.11 0.83
CA ASN A 129 -26.26 17.55 0.99
C ASN A 129 -26.51 18.92 0.39
N LEU A 130 -25.52 19.46 -0.31
CA LEU A 130 -25.66 20.75 -0.94
C LEU A 130 -26.16 20.58 -2.36
N LYS A 131 -27.10 21.40 -2.75
CA LYS A 131 -27.62 21.40 -4.10
C LYS A 131 -27.25 22.71 -4.73
N SER A 132 -27.02 22.67 -6.04
CA SER A 132 -26.82 23.91 -6.74
C SER A 132 -28.09 24.71 -6.55
N ASP A 133 -27.90 25.98 -6.42
CA ASP A 133 -29.00 26.86 -6.18
C ASP A 133 -29.78 27.05 -7.43
N ASP A 134 -30.83 26.50 -7.51
CA ASP A 134 -31.53 26.44 -8.78
C ASP A 134 -32.40 27.62 -9.03
#